data_a550e51c333d6ee8b517b174fc1489e6
#
_entry.id   a550e51c333d6ee8b517b174fc1489e6
#
_cell.length_a   1.000
_cell.length_b   1.000
_cell.length_c   1.000
_cell.angle_alpha   90.00
_cell.angle_beta   90.00
_cell.angle_gamma   90.00
#
_symmetry.space_group_name_H-M   'P 1'
#
loop_
_entity.id
_entity.type
_entity.pdbx_description
1 polymer ?
#
loop_
_entity_poly.entity_id
_entity_poly.type
_entity_poly.pdbx_seq_one_letter_code
_entity_poly.pdbx_strand_id
1 'polypeptide(L)'
;MDRREVLATLGAAAAGLAAGAGTSARELRAEGGGHDEHAKKTARTCSECADECDAGFHHCHEQLVAGKKDYANAAHLCVDTATVCHASASLCGRVSPLMGVCCRACAECCDACIKECEKLNDDGMKRLIEACRRTAKECRQMAQMMGGRHGEGKP
;
A
#
# COMPACT_ATOMS: atom_id res chain seq x y z
N MET A 1 -14.45 39.23 -11.79
CA MET A 1 -14.28 38.58 -10.46
C MET A 1 -12.83 38.28 -10.27
N ASP A 2 -12.19 39.00 -9.39
CA ASP A 2 -10.74 38.87 -9.16
C ASP A 2 -10.50 37.73 -8.15
N ARG A 3 -9.45 36.92 -8.41
CA ARG A 3 -9.08 35.78 -7.57
C ARG A 3 -8.83 36.14 -6.10
N ARG A 4 -8.62 37.42 -5.80
CA ARG A 4 -8.42 37.93 -4.43
C ARG A 4 -9.72 38.08 -3.65
N GLU A 5 -10.85 38.25 -4.29
CA GLU A 5 -12.17 38.37 -3.64
C GLU A 5 -12.74 37.01 -3.18
N VAL A 6 -12.37 35.92 -3.86
CA VAL A 6 -12.82 34.55 -3.49
C VAL A 6 -12.16 34.03 -2.21
N LEU A 7 -10.94 34.49 -1.90
CA LEU A 7 -10.22 34.07 -0.69
C LEU A 7 -10.65 34.82 0.58
N ALA A 8 -11.29 35.98 0.44
CA ALA A 8 -11.74 36.80 1.59
C ALA A 8 -13.09 36.32 2.16
N THR A 9 -13.88 35.57 1.41
CA THR A 9 -15.22 35.08 1.84
C THR A 9 -15.18 33.73 2.56
N LEU A 10 -14.03 33.00 2.59
CA LEU A 10 -13.87 31.74 3.29
C LEU A 10 -13.29 31.85 4.72
N GLY A 11 -13.01 33.06 5.19
CA GLY A 11 -12.34 33.31 6.48
C GLY A 11 -13.24 33.65 7.67
N ALA A 12 -14.57 33.68 7.56
CA ALA A 12 -15.42 34.26 8.59
C ALA A 12 -16.53 33.34 9.17
N ALA A 13 -16.33 32.01 9.15
CA ALA A 13 -17.32 31.08 9.72
C ALA A 13 -16.72 30.01 10.66
N ALA A 14 -15.77 30.39 11.53
CA ALA A 14 -15.21 29.47 12.53
C ALA A 14 -15.07 30.11 13.91
N ALA A 15 -16.15 30.72 14.43
CA ALA A 15 -16.21 31.13 15.83
C ALA A 15 -17.63 30.89 16.38
N GLY A 16 -17.85 29.72 16.95
CA GLY A 16 -19.08 29.46 17.70
C GLY A 16 -19.50 28.00 17.66
N LEU A 17 -18.92 27.14 18.48
CA LEU A 17 -19.50 25.98 19.15
C LEU A 17 -18.44 25.30 20.03
N ALA A 18 -18.12 25.94 21.14
CA ALA A 18 -17.34 25.33 22.22
C ALA A 18 -18.16 25.37 23.49
N ALA A 19 -19.06 24.40 23.69
CA ALA A 19 -19.51 23.97 25.02
C ALA A 19 -20.28 22.65 24.89
N GLY A 20 -19.72 21.54 25.36
CA GLY A 20 -20.46 20.31 25.65
C GLY A 20 -19.92 19.09 24.90
N ALA A 21 -19.05 18.37 25.54
CA ALA A 21 -18.74 16.95 25.47
C ALA A 21 -17.23 16.69 25.53
N GLY A 22 -16.60 17.03 26.64
CA GLY A 22 -15.26 16.54 26.94
C GLY A 22 -15.37 15.11 27.43
N THR A 23 -14.85 14.16 26.67
CA THR A 23 -14.19 12.91 27.09
C THR A 23 -13.94 11.97 25.91
N SER A 24 -14.82 11.92 24.88
CA SER A 24 -14.73 10.92 23.81
C SER A 24 -13.73 11.22 22.69
N ALA A 25 -13.36 12.47 22.45
CA ALA A 25 -12.46 12.84 21.35
C ALA A 25 -10.98 12.50 21.63
N ARG A 26 -10.59 12.39 22.90
CA ARG A 26 -9.20 12.08 23.29
C ARG A 26 -8.92 10.59 23.29
N GLU A 27 -9.92 9.77 23.64
CA GLU A 27 -9.81 8.31 23.61
C GLU A 27 -9.85 7.77 22.18
N LEU A 28 -10.73 8.30 21.32
CA LEU A 28 -10.75 7.97 19.87
C LEU A 28 -9.45 8.34 19.16
N ARG A 29 -8.71 9.34 19.63
CA ARG A 29 -7.44 9.76 19.05
C ARG A 29 -6.26 8.90 19.50
N ALA A 30 -6.34 8.25 20.65
CA ALA A 30 -5.30 7.35 21.17
C ALA A 30 -5.32 5.98 20.46
N GLU A 31 -6.49 5.47 20.09
CA GLU A 31 -6.61 4.23 19.31
C GLU A 31 -6.31 4.43 17.81
N GLY A 32 -6.53 5.63 17.27
CA GLY A 32 -6.20 5.99 15.88
C GLY A 32 -4.70 6.06 15.60
N GLY A 33 -3.88 6.46 16.57
CA GLY A 33 -2.44 6.71 16.37
C GLY A 33 -1.64 5.47 15.95
N GLY A 34 -1.96 4.30 16.48
CA GLY A 34 -1.26 3.06 16.14
C GLY A 34 -1.57 2.55 14.73
N HIS A 35 -2.81 2.72 14.28
CA HIS A 35 -3.23 2.34 12.92
C HIS A 35 -2.64 3.25 11.86
N ASP A 36 -2.56 4.56 12.12
CA ASP A 36 -2.01 5.53 11.19
C ASP A 36 -0.51 5.30 10.96
N GLU A 37 0.25 5.01 12.00
CA GLU A 37 1.68 4.70 11.87
C GLU A 37 1.91 3.38 11.14
N HIS A 38 1.10 2.35 11.40
CA HIS A 38 1.21 1.10 10.67
C HIS A 38 0.81 1.27 9.20
N ALA A 39 -0.24 2.04 8.90
CA ALA A 39 -0.64 2.37 7.54
C ALA A 39 0.46 3.11 6.78
N LYS A 40 1.11 4.11 7.40
CA LYS A 40 2.26 4.82 6.81
C LYS A 40 3.45 3.89 6.55
N LYS A 41 3.76 3.00 7.49
CA LYS A 41 4.82 2.00 7.32
C LYS A 41 4.50 1.08 6.15
N THR A 42 3.28 0.54 6.08
CA THR A 42 2.82 -0.32 4.98
C THR A 42 2.88 0.41 3.65
N ALA A 43 2.49 1.69 3.60
CA ALA A 43 2.57 2.51 2.39
C ALA A 43 4.02 2.61 1.86
N ARG A 44 4.99 2.89 2.74
CA ARG A 44 6.41 2.95 2.36
C ARG A 44 6.92 1.61 1.84
N THR A 45 6.62 0.52 2.58
CA THR A 45 7.05 -0.83 2.19
C THR A 45 6.47 -1.24 0.83
N CYS A 46 5.20 -0.88 0.56
CA CYS A 46 4.60 -1.10 -0.76
C CYS A 46 5.28 -0.27 -1.86
N SER A 47 5.61 1.02 -1.60
CA SER A 47 6.33 1.83 -2.59
C SER A 47 7.72 1.27 -2.90
N GLU A 48 8.48 0.91 -1.88
CA GLU A 48 9.80 0.27 -2.05
C GLU A 48 9.71 -1.04 -2.84
N CYS A 49 8.67 -1.83 -2.60
CA CYS A 49 8.43 -3.06 -3.34
C CYS A 49 8.09 -2.81 -4.81
N ALA A 50 7.30 -1.78 -5.10
CA ALA A 50 6.99 -1.40 -6.47
C ALA A 50 8.26 -1.03 -7.24
N ASP A 51 9.15 -0.22 -6.65
CA ASP A 51 10.44 0.15 -7.26
C ASP A 51 11.31 -1.08 -7.54
N GLU A 52 11.38 -2.06 -6.61
CA GLU A 52 12.12 -3.31 -6.84
C GLU A 52 11.45 -4.20 -7.88
N CYS A 53 10.11 -4.19 -8.00
CA CYS A 53 9.40 -4.89 -9.06
C CYS A 53 9.68 -4.27 -10.44
N ASP A 54 9.72 -2.95 -10.56
CA ASP A 54 10.07 -2.26 -11.81
C ASP A 54 11.52 -2.56 -12.22
N ALA A 55 12.45 -2.57 -11.28
CA ALA A 55 13.84 -2.99 -11.52
C ALA A 55 13.92 -4.46 -11.94
N GLY A 56 13.14 -5.35 -11.30
CA GLY A 56 13.04 -6.76 -11.63
C GLY A 56 12.46 -6.99 -13.03
N PHE A 57 11.44 -6.20 -13.41
CA PHE A 57 10.92 -6.22 -14.78
C PHE A 57 12.00 -5.85 -15.80
N HIS A 58 12.76 -4.79 -15.56
CA HIS A 58 13.84 -4.39 -16.44
C HIS A 58 14.87 -5.50 -16.62
N HIS A 59 15.30 -6.13 -15.50
CA HIS A 59 16.20 -7.29 -15.56
C HIS A 59 15.60 -8.44 -16.37
N CYS A 60 14.35 -8.82 -16.14
CA CYS A 60 13.67 -9.87 -16.91
C CYS A 60 13.62 -9.51 -18.41
N HIS A 61 13.36 -8.26 -18.76
CA HIS A 61 13.33 -7.78 -20.13
C HIS A 61 14.70 -7.96 -20.82
N GLU A 62 15.80 -7.61 -20.15
CA GLU A 62 17.16 -7.84 -20.68
C GLU A 62 17.43 -9.33 -20.95
N GLN A 63 17.00 -10.21 -20.04
CA GLN A 63 17.14 -11.66 -20.23
C GLN A 63 16.29 -12.18 -21.40
N LEU A 64 15.07 -11.65 -21.58
CA LEU A 64 14.21 -11.98 -22.71
C LEU A 64 14.83 -11.54 -24.05
N VAL A 65 15.40 -10.33 -24.10
CA VAL A 65 16.15 -9.85 -25.29
C VAL A 65 17.35 -10.74 -25.58
N ALA A 66 18.00 -11.29 -24.56
CA ALA A 66 19.05 -12.29 -24.70
C ALA A 66 18.55 -13.70 -25.09
N GLY A 67 17.25 -13.87 -25.34
CA GLY A 67 16.63 -15.11 -25.78
C GLY A 67 16.21 -16.08 -24.67
N LYS A 68 16.31 -15.70 -23.41
CA LYS A 68 15.92 -16.53 -22.25
C LYS A 68 14.42 -16.43 -21.99
N LYS A 69 13.64 -17.27 -22.64
CA LYS A 69 12.15 -17.22 -22.59
C LYS A 69 11.54 -17.49 -21.21
N ASP A 70 12.27 -18.16 -20.35
CA ASP A 70 11.81 -18.54 -18.99
C ASP A 70 11.49 -17.31 -18.10
N TYR A 71 12.02 -16.13 -18.47
CA TYR A 71 11.77 -14.87 -17.76
C TYR A 71 10.42 -14.23 -18.04
N ALA A 72 9.66 -14.74 -19.04
CA ALA A 72 8.42 -14.09 -19.48
C ALA A 72 7.36 -13.99 -18.37
N ASN A 73 7.13 -15.07 -17.62
CA ASN A 73 6.15 -15.07 -16.53
C ASN A 73 6.58 -14.17 -15.37
N ALA A 74 7.87 -14.19 -15.01
CA ALA A 74 8.39 -13.32 -13.96
C ALA A 74 8.26 -11.84 -14.37
N ALA A 75 8.54 -11.48 -15.64
CA ALA A 75 8.36 -10.13 -16.17
C ALA A 75 6.91 -9.65 -16.00
N HIS A 76 5.92 -10.46 -16.37
CA HIS A 76 4.50 -10.14 -16.19
C HIS A 76 4.16 -9.89 -14.72
N LEU A 77 4.56 -10.81 -13.82
CA LEU A 77 4.25 -10.70 -12.42
C LEU A 77 4.96 -9.53 -11.73
N CYS A 78 6.15 -9.13 -12.20
CA CYS A 78 6.79 -7.90 -11.73
C CYS A 78 5.90 -6.67 -12.00
N VAL A 79 5.38 -6.50 -13.22
CA VAL A 79 4.51 -5.37 -13.60
C VAL A 79 3.19 -5.40 -12.81
N ASP A 80 2.55 -6.56 -12.73
CA ASP A 80 1.28 -6.70 -12.00
C ASP A 80 1.46 -6.40 -10.52
N THR A 81 2.55 -6.91 -9.91
CA THR A 81 2.86 -6.68 -8.49
C THR A 81 3.20 -5.22 -8.23
N ALA A 82 3.99 -4.56 -9.07
CA ALA A 82 4.27 -3.13 -8.98
C ALA A 82 2.97 -2.31 -8.98
N THR A 83 2.06 -2.62 -9.90
CA THR A 83 0.75 -1.94 -10.02
C THR A 83 -0.07 -2.05 -8.73
N VAL A 84 -0.19 -3.26 -8.18
CA VAL A 84 -0.96 -3.48 -6.94
C VAL A 84 -0.26 -2.88 -5.73
N CYS A 85 1.07 -2.89 -5.69
CA CYS A 85 1.87 -2.23 -4.66
C CYS A 85 1.66 -0.72 -4.67
N HIS A 86 1.67 -0.04 -5.82
CA HIS A 86 1.36 1.39 -5.94
C HIS A 86 -0.05 1.72 -5.45
N ALA A 87 -1.05 0.92 -5.84
CA ALA A 87 -2.41 1.10 -5.36
C ALA A 87 -2.49 0.95 -3.83
N SER A 88 -1.83 -0.06 -3.26
CA SER A 88 -1.79 -0.30 -1.82
C SER A 88 -1.08 0.82 -1.06
N ALA A 89 0.04 1.31 -1.57
CA ALA A 89 0.77 2.45 -1.02
C ALA A 89 -0.12 3.70 -0.95
N SER A 90 -0.84 4.00 -2.04
CA SER A 90 -1.76 5.14 -2.12
C SER A 90 -2.92 5.01 -1.12
N LEU A 91 -3.54 3.82 -1.00
CA LEU A 91 -4.66 3.60 -0.09
C LEU A 91 -4.22 3.64 1.38
N CYS A 92 -3.07 3.05 1.71
CA CYS A 92 -2.50 3.09 3.05
C CYS A 92 -2.06 4.50 3.43
N GLY A 93 -1.42 5.23 2.51
CA GLY A 93 -0.93 6.60 2.77
C GLY A 93 -2.04 7.60 3.13
N ARG A 94 -3.27 7.38 2.66
CA ARG A 94 -4.46 8.19 2.99
C ARG A 94 -5.42 7.52 3.98
N VAL A 95 -4.99 6.43 4.63
CA VAL A 95 -5.78 5.67 5.62
C VAL A 95 -7.18 5.31 5.07
N SER A 96 -7.24 4.81 3.84
CA SER A 96 -8.49 4.48 3.15
C SER A 96 -9.21 3.30 3.82
N PRO A 97 -10.55 3.29 3.90
CA PRO A 97 -11.31 2.12 4.36
C PRO A 97 -11.09 0.88 3.48
N LEU A 98 -10.61 1.04 2.24
CA LEU A 98 -10.31 -0.06 1.31
C LEU A 98 -8.89 -0.62 1.44
N MET A 99 -8.02 -0.05 2.31
CA MET A 99 -6.63 -0.48 2.42
C MET A 99 -6.50 -1.97 2.80
N GLY A 100 -7.39 -2.50 3.65
CA GLY A 100 -7.36 -3.91 4.04
C GLY A 100 -7.63 -4.88 2.87
N VAL A 101 -8.56 -4.51 1.97
CA VAL A 101 -8.86 -5.30 0.76
C VAL A 101 -7.68 -5.27 -0.20
N CYS A 102 -7.14 -4.09 -0.45
CA CYS A 102 -6.00 -3.93 -1.37
C CYS A 102 -4.75 -4.62 -0.84
N CYS A 103 -4.48 -4.53 0.47
CA CYS A 103 -3.36 -5.22 1.11
C CYS A 103 -3.45 -6.75 0.99
N ARG A 104 -4.66 -7.36 1.09
CA ARG A 104 -4.80 -8.80 0.82
C ARG A 104 -4.38 -9.14 -0.60
N ALA A 105 -4.90 -8.42 -1.59
CA ALA A 105 -4.53 -8.62 -2.99
C ALA A 105 -3.02 -8.40 -3.21
N CYS A 106 -2.44 -7.37 -2.61
CA CYS A 106 -1.01 -7.09 -2.68
C CYS A 106 -0.15 -8.25 -2.13
N ALA A 107 -0.54 -8.83 -0.99
CA ALA A 107 0.17 -9.96 -0.42
C ALA A 107 0.13 -11.20 -1.34
N GLU A 108 -1.01 -11.45 -1.98
CA GLU A 108 -1.18 -12.55 -2.93
C GLU A 108 -0.35 -12.33 -4.20
N CYS A 109 -0.31 -11.10 -4.74
CA CYS A 109 0.54 -10.74 -5.88
C CYS A 109 2.02 -10.92 -5.55
N CYS A 110 2.47 -10.45 -4.38
CA CYS A 110 3.84 -10.64 -3.92
C CYS A 110 4.22 -12.14 -3.84
N ASP A 111 3.35 -12.98 -3.28
CA ASP A 111 3.61 -14.43 -3.20
C ASP A 111 3.71 -15.08 -4.59
N ALA A 112 2.85 -14.69 -5.52
CA ALA A 112 2.89 -15.18 -6.89
C ALA A 112 4.20 -14.76 -7.58
N CYS A 113 4.61 -13.49 -7.42
CA CYS A 113 5.84 -12.96 -7.96
C CYS A 113 7.07 -13.68 -7.40
N ILE A 114 7.15 -13.87 -6.07
CA ILE A 114 8.22 -14.62 -5.42
C ILE A 114 8.35 -16.02 -6.04
N LYS A 115 7.23 -16.74 -6.14
CA LYS A 115 7.20 -18.11 -6.67
C LYS A 115 7.75 -18.23 -8.08
N GLU A 116 7.45 -17.28 -8.95
CA GLU A 116 7.97 -17.30 -10.32
C GLU A 116 9.44 -16.86 -10.38
N CYS A 117 9.83 -15.83 -9.62
CA CYS A 117 11.21 -15.36 -9.59
C CYS A 117 12.19 -16.40 -8.99
N GLU A 118 11.76 -17.17 -7.98
CA GLU A 118 12.57 -18.23 -7.39
C GLU A 118 12.90 -19.36 -8.37
N LYS A 119 12.02 -19.65 -9.35
CA LYS A 119 12.26 -20.68 -10.38
C LYS A 119 13.44 -20.34 -11.29
N LEU A 120 13.74 -19.04 -11.45
CA LEU A 120 14.82 -18.59 -12.32
C LEU A 120 16.21 -18.86 -11.72
N ASN A 121 16.30 -19.06 -10.42
CA ASN A 121 17.55 -19.25 -9.67
C ASN A 121 18.60 -18.19 -10.05
N ASP A 122 18.16 -16.92 -10.14
CA ASP A 122 18.95 -15.78 -10.60
C ASP A 122 19.18 -14.79 -9.45
N ASP A 123 20.45 -14.49 -9.18
CA ASP A 123 20.86 -13.54 -8.16
C ASP A 123 20.33 -12.12 -8.40
N GLY A 124 20.10 -11.74 -9.66
CA GLY A 124 19.49 -10.46 -10.03
C GLY A 124 18.07 -10.26 -9.46
N MET A 125 17.36 -11.36 -9.15
CA MET A 125 16.01 -11.31 -8.59
C MET A 125 15.95 -11.27 -7.05
N LYS A 126 17.08 -11.41 -6.34
CA LYS A 126 17.11 -11.53 -4.89
C LYS A 126 16.49 -10.32 -4.17
N ARG A 127 16.83 -9.11 -4.59
CA ARG A 127 16.32 -7.88 -3.96
C ARG A 127 14.80 -7.78 -4.08
N LEU A 128 14.26 -8.05 -5.26
CA LEU A 128 12.83 -8.11 -5.51
C LEU A 128 12.14 -9.14 -4.61
N ILE A 129 12.67 -10.37 -4.55
CA ILE A 129 12.11 -11.46 -3.74
C ILE A 129 12.06 -11.04 -2.26
N GLU A 130 13.12 -10.42 -1.73
CA GLU A 130 13.14 -9.93 -0.36
C GLU A 130 12.15 -8.79 -0.12
N ALA A 131 12.03 -7.84 -1.06
CA ALA A 131 11.05 -6.77 -0.98
C ALA A 131 9.62 -7.32 -0.98
N CYS A 132 9.29 -8.25 -1.88
CA CYS A 132 8.00 -8.92 -1.92
C CYS A 132 7.69 -9.66 -0.61
N ARG A 133 8.66 -10.37 -0.02
CA ARG A 133 8.47 -11.07 1.28
C ARG A 133 8.13 -10.09 2.41
N ARG A 134 8.87 -8.98 2.51
CA ARG A 134 8.59 -7.94 3.53
C ARG A 134 7.21 -7.35 3.33
N THR A 135 6.86 -7.02 2.09
CA THR A 135 5.59 -6.38 1.74
C THR A 135 4.41 -7.31 1.98
N ALA A 136 4.50 -8.57 1.58
CA ALA A 136 3.46 -9.57 1.85
C ALA A 136 3.17 -9.69 3.36
N LYS A 137 4.21 -9.69 4.20
CA LYS A 137 4.07 -9.72 5.66
C LYS A 137 3.33 -8.49 6.20
N GLU A 138 3.79 -7.28 5.84
CA GLU A 138 3.17 -6.02 6.29
C GLU A 138 1.71 -5.90 5.80
N CYS A 139 1.47 -6.25 4.55
CA CYS A 139 0.13 -6.23 3.97
C CYS A 139 -0.83 -7.21 4.65
N ARG A 140 -0.40 -8.42 5.01
CA ARG A 140 -1.21 -9.37 5.79
C ARG A 140 -1.56 -8.82 7.16
N GLN A 141 -0.61 -8.19 7.85
CA GLN A 141 -0.87 -7.56 9.14
C GLN A 141 -1.90 -6.43 9.02
N MET A 142 -1.75 -5.55 8.02
CA MET A 142 -2.71 -4.48 7.76
C MET A 142 -4.11 -5.05 7.44
N ALA A 143 -4.19 -6.08 6.62
CA ALA A 143 -5.47 -6.71 6.25
C ALA A 143 -6.18 -7.33 7.48
N GLN A 144 -5.43 -7.95 8.40
CA GLN A 144 -5.96 -8.49 9.65
C GLN A 144 -6.49 -7.40 10.57
N MET A 145 -5.73 -6.31 10.75
CA MET A 145 -6.14 -5.16 11.57
C MET A 145 -7.43 -4.51 11.04
N MET A 146 -7.64 -4.50 9.72
CA MET A 146 -8.84 -3.95 9.10
C MET A 146 -10.02 -4.95 9.08
N GLY A 147 -9.74 -6.26 9.05
CA GLY A 147 -10.77 -7.31 9.02
C GLY A 147 -11.57 -7.44 10.32
N GLY A 148 -10.96 -7.11 11.46
CA GLY A 148 -11.64 -7.10 12.77
C GLY A 148 -12.75 -6.05 12.90
N ARG A 149 -12.76 -5.02 12.07
CA ARG A 149 -13.77 -3.94 12.11
C ARG A 149 -15.08 -4.25 11.37
N HIS A 150 -15.11 -5.25 10.51
CA HIS A 150 -16.31 -5.62 9.75
C HIS A 150 -17.18 -6.69 10.43
N GLY A 151 -16.75 -7.21 11.59
CA GLY A 151 -17.46 -8.26 12.32
C GLY A 151 -18.50 -7.76 13.33
N GLU A 152 -18.54 -6.49 13.70
CA GLU A 152 -19.42 -5.97 14.76
C GLU A 152 -20.66 -5.20 14.26
N GLY A 153 -20.91 -5.17 12.97
CA GLY A 153 -22.17 -4.70 12.39
C GLY A 153 -23.20 -5.82 12.34
N LYS A 154 -23.77 -6.23 13.47
CA LYS A 154 -24.94 -7.12 13.50
C LYS A 154 -26.20 -6.31 13.21
N PRO A 155 -27.15 -6.82 12.39
CA PRO A 155 -28.39 -6.17 12.02
C PRO A 155 -29.33 -5.88 13.20
#